data_0f3b9665e7f0fc1661bd3c4971dba93f
#
_entry.id   0f3b9665e7f0fc1661bd3c4971dba93f
#
_cell.length_a   1.000
_cell.length_b   1.000
_cell.length_c   1.000
_cell.angle_alpha   90.00
_cell.angle_beta   90.00
_cell.angle_gamma   90.00
#
_symmetry.space_group_name_H-M   'P 1'
#
loop_
_entity.id
_entity.type
_entity.pdbx_description
1 polymer ?
#
loop_
_entity_poly.entity_id
_entity_poly.type
_entity_poly.pdbx_seq_one_letter_code
_entity_poly.pdbx_strand_id
1 'polypeptide(L)'
;TQGGALGLAVVNPVGIFGPVLGPDHSTSTDFIRRLMDGEMPGLPRMVFGVVDARDVADLHLRAMTNPAAKGERFLAISGDFMTMLEIERTLKARLGNAASRVTTRELPDWLVRIAGLFDGQAAQIVTELGKARNATSAKAMRLLGWTPRSREDALVATAESLLGLLKKSK
;
A
#
# COMPACT_ATOMS: atom_id res chain seq x y z
N THR A 1 33.97 -10.84 27.30
CA THR A 1 33.05 -10.27 26.32
C THR A 1 31.63 -10.56 26.76
N GLN A 2 30.97 -9.62 27.45
CA GLN A 2 29.54 -9.69 27.74
C GLN A 2 28.81 -9.36 26.44
N GLY A 3 28.48 -10.38 25.65
CA GLY A 3 27.55 -10.25 24.57
C GLY A 3 26.14 -10.01 25.14
N GLY A 4 25.71 -8.74 25.17
CA GLY A 4 24.33 -8.43 25.51
C GLY A 4 23.43 -9.22 24.59
N ALA A 5 22.41 -9.90 25.13
CA ALA A 5 21.48 -10.69 24.34
C ALA A 5 20.73 -9.75 23.36
N LEU A 6 21.08 -9.86 22.08
CA LEU A 6 20.41 -9.09 21.02
C LEU A 6 18.92 -9.42 21.01
N GLY A 7 18.07 -8.42 21.17
CA GLY A 7 16.61 -8.59 21.04
C GLY A 7 16.20 -8.43 19.59
N LEU A 8 15.52 -9.42 19.00
CA LEU A 8 14.95 -9.33 17.66
C LEU A 8 13.49 -8.92 17.75
N ALA A 9 13.08 -7.94 16.94
CA ALA A 9 11.68 -7.63 16.64
C ALA A 9 11.50 -7.63 15.12
N VAL A 10 10.31 -8.02 14.64
CA VAL A 10 10.01 -8.09 13.21
C VAL A 10 8.83 -7.19 12.88
N VAL A 11 8.99 -6.33 11.89
CA VAL A 11 7.91 -5.52 11.33
C VAL A 11 7.60 -6.02 9.93
N ASN A 12 6.35 -6.42 9.69
CA ASN A 12 5.87 -6.90 8.39
C ASN A 12 4.86 -5.89 7.84
N PRO A 13 5.27 -4.96 6.99
CA PRO A 13 4.35 -4.04 6.34
C PRO A 13 3.57 -4.76 5.22
N VAL A 14 2.36 -4.28 4.99
CA VAL A 14 1.57 -4.54 3.77
C VAL A 14 2.05 -3.63 2.64
N GLY A 15 1.23 -3.31 1.65
CA GLY A 15 1.58 -2.34 0.61
C GLY A 15 1.96 -0.98 1.22
N ILE A 16 3.19 -0.55 0.99
CA ILE A 16 3.71 0.72 1.52
C ILE A 16 3.43 1.82 0.52
N PHE A 17 2.74 2.85 0.97
CA PHE A 17 2.38 4.06 0.23
C PHE A 17 2.89 5.29 0.98
N GLY A 18 2.59 6.49 0.48
CA GLY A 18 2.99 7.74 1.12
C GLY A 18 3.82 8.63 0.21
N PRO A 19 4.40 9.72 0.72
CA PRO A 19 5.17 10.66 -0.08
C PRO A 19 6.36 9.99 -0.78
N VAL A 20 6.49 10.23 -2.08
CA VAL A 20 7.59 9.73 -2.92
C VAL A 20 8.76 10.70 -2.82
N LEU A 21 9.94 10.18 -2.46
CA LEU A 21 11.11 11.02 -2.18
C LEU A 21 12.08 11.14 -3.37
N GLY A 22 11.91 10.33 -4.40
CA GLY A 22 12.83 10.32 -5.55
C GLY A 22 12.21 9.71 -6.81
N PRO A 23 12.98 9.67 -7.91
CA PRO A 23 12.51 9.16 -9.20
C PRO A 23 12.35 7.63 -9.22
N ASP A 24 12.99 6.92 -8.29
CA ASP A 24 12.90 5.47 -8.23
C ASP A 24 11.58 5.05 -7.58
N HIS A 25 10.72 4.44 -8.36
CA HIS A 25 9.39 4.06 -7.92
C HIS A 25 9.37 2.61 -7.40
N SER A 26 8.86 2.42 -6.20
CA SER A 26 8.49 1.10 -5.68
C SER A 26 7.28 0.56 -6.45
N THR A 27 7.03 -0.74 -6.36
CA THR A 27 5.85 -1.39 -6.97
C THR A 27 4.53 -0.71 -6.55
N SER A 28 4.40 -0.31 -5.27
CA SER A 28 3.21 0.40 -4.77
C SER A 28 3.07 1.79 -5.39
N THR A 29 4.17 2.51 -5.54
CA THR A 29 4.20 3.84 -6.17
C THR A 29 3.88 3.74 -7.66
N ASP A 30 4.47 2.78 -8.38
CA ASP A 30 4.20 2.56 -9.80
C ASP A 30 2.74 2.15 -10.04
N PHE A 31 2.15 1.38 -9.14
CA PHE A 31 0.73 1.06 -9.19
C PHE A 31 -0.15 2.32 -9.16
N ILE A 32 0.09 3.26 -8.23
CA ILE A 32 -0.66 4.53 -8.17
C ILE A 32 -0.38 5.39 -9.40
N ARG A 33 0.87 5.45 -9.88
CA ARG A 33 1.23 6.17 -11.10
C ARG A 33 0.41 5.65 -12.29
N ARG A 34 0.42 4.35 -12.56
CA ARG A 34 -0.33 3.73 -13.66
C ARG A 34 -1.84 3.95 -13.55
N LEU A 35 -2.38 3.96 -12.33
CA LEU A 35 -3.78 4.30 -12.08
C LEU A 35 -4.05 5.76 -12.47
N MET A 36 -3.23 6.70 -12.00
CA MET A 36 -3.38 8.14 -12.28
C MET A 36 -3.18 8.49 -13.74
N ASP A 37 -2.29 7.80 -14.45
CA ASP A 37 -2.02 8.01 -15.88
C ASP A 37 -3.10 7.39 -16.78
N GLY A 38 -3.99 6.55 -16.23
CA GLY A 38 -5.04 5.87 -16.99
C GLY A 38 -4.51 4.68 -17.81
N GLU A 39 -3.34 4.16 -17.46
CA GLU A 39 -2.71 3.01 -18.14
C GLU A 39 -3.43 1.68 -17.84
N MET A 40 -4.30 1.66 -16.84
CA MET A 40 -5.05 0.46 -16.48
C MET A 40 -6.39 0.41 -17.21
N PRO A 41 -6.64 -0.61 -18.03
CA PRO A 41 -7.89 -0.71 -18.82
C PRO A 41 -9.11 -1.00 -17.95
N GLY A 42 -8.90 -1.39 -16.70
CA GLY A 42 -9.93 -1.66 -15.71
C GLY A 42 -9.35 -2.18 -14.41
N LEU A 43 -10.21 -2.32 -13.41
CA LEU A 43 -9.87 -2.68 -12.04
C LEU A 43 -10.20 -4.17 -11.80
N PRO A 44 -9.21 -5.05 -11.57
CA PRO A 44 -9.47 -6.44 -11.17
C PRO A 44 -10.03 -6.48 -9.74
N ARG A 45 -10.80 -7.51 -9.42
CA ARG A 45 -11.36 -7.73 -8.08
C ARG A 45 -10.29 -8.23 -7.11
N MET A 46 -9.49 -7.31 -6.62
CA MET A 46 -8.40 -7.56 -5.66
C MET A 46 -8.55 -6.66 -4.45
N VAL A 47 -7.91 -7.06 -3.36
CA VAL A 47 -7.78 -6.25 -2.15
C VAL A 47 -6.32 -5.99 -1.80
N PHE A 48 -6.05 -4.81 -1.26
CA PHE A 48 -4.72 -4.39 -0.83
C PHE A 48 -4.74 -3.93 0.62
N GLY A 49 -3.74 -4.36 1.38
CA GLY A 49 -3.41 -3.69 2.62
C GLY A 49 -2.61 -2.43 2.32
N VAL A 50 -2.89 -1.36 3.03
CA VAL A 50 -2.26 -0.04 2.85
C VAL A 50 -1.63 0.40 4.17
N VAL A 51 -0.43 0.94 4.10
CA VAL A 51 0.23 1.62 5.22
C VAL A 51 1.11 2.75 4.70
N ASP A 52 1.20 3.84 5.46
CA ASP A 52 2.07 4.96 5.10
C ASP A 52 3.54 4.66 5.46
N ALA A 53 4.46 5.00 4.57
CA ALA A 53 5.91 4.80 4.77
C ALA A 53 6.42 5.49 6.04
N ARG A 54 5.88 6.65 6.38
CA ARG A 54 6.22 7.39 7.61
C ARG A 54 5.80 6.62 8.86
N ASP A 55 4.66 5.93 8.81
CA ASP A 55 4.15 5.13 9.92
C ASP A 55 4.89 3.79 10.05
N VAL A 56 5.34 3.23 8.91
CA VAL A 56 6.25 2.07 8.93
C VAL A 56 7.57 2.45 9.61
N ALA A 57 8.14 3.61 9.29
CA ALA A 57 9.36 4.11 9.94
C ALA A 57 9.15 4.31 11.45
N ASP A 58 8.04 4.95 11.85
CA ASP A 58 7.68 5.13 13.27
C ASP A 58 7.55 3.78 13.99
N LEU A 59 6.91 2.79 13.38
CA LEU A 59 6.79 1.46 13.97
C LEU A 59 8.14 0.78 14.17
N HIS A 60 9.07 0.93 13.22
CA HIS A 60 10.43 0.40 13.38
C HIS A 60 11.15 1.06 14.57
N LEU A 61 11.06 2.41 14.68
CA LEU A 61 11.68 3.13 15.81
C LEU A 61 11.09 2.67 17.15
N ARG A 62 9.78 2.51 17.24
CA ARG A 62 9.11 1.98 18.45
C ARG A 62 9.53 0.55 18.76
N ALA A 63 9.62 -0.32 17.74
CA ALA A 63 10.03 -1.70 17.92
C ALA A 63 11.52 -1.82 18.36
N MET A 64 12.38 -0.91 17.92
CA MET A 64 13.80 -0.87 18.32
C MET A 64 14.00 -0.40 19.77
N THR A 65 13.15 0.49 20.25
CA THR A 65 13.34 1.17 21.54
C THR A 65 12.49 0.62 22.68
N ASN A 66 11.40 -0.12 22.37
CA ASN A 66 10.48 -0.63 23.38
C ASN A 66 10.86 -2.07 23.79
N PRO A 67 11.17 -2.34 25.07
CA PRO A 67 11.46 -3.69 25.54
C PRO A 67 10.35 -4.72 25.28
N ALA A 68 9.08 -4.28 25.22
CA ALA A 68 7.95 -5.15 24.92
C ALA A 68 7.95 -5.69 23.46
N ALA A 69 8.81 -5.16 22.61
CA ALA A 69 8.95 -5.62 21.23
C ALA A 69 9.86 -6.84 21.08
N LYS A 70 10.65 -7.18 22.11
CA LYS A 70 11.61 -8.28 22.04
C LYS A 70 10.93 -9.62 21.78
N GLY A 71 11.34 -10.30 20.71
CA GLY A 71 10.79 -11.59 20.28
C GLY A 71 9.45 -11.47 19.53
N GLU A 72 8.96 -10.26 19.30
CA GLU A 72 7.63 -10.02 18.76
C GLU A 72 7.64 -9.73 17.24
N ARG A 73 6.51 -10.05 16.61
CA ARG A 73 6.24 -9.72 15.22
C ARG A 73 5.02 -8.79 15.14
N PHE A 74 5.16 -7.71 14.40
CA PHE A 74 4.13 -6.70 14.21
C PHE A 74 3.72 -6.61 12.74
N LEU A 75 2.43 -6.61 12.47
CA LEU A 75 1.90 -6.23 11.16
C LEU A 75 1.72 -4.72 11.11
N ALA A 76 2.22 -4.09 10.05
CA ALA A 76 2.02 -2.68 9.80
C ALA A 76 0.97 -2.50 8.71
N ILE A 77 -0.25 -2.17 9.13
CA ILE A 77 -1.40 -1.90 8.27
C ILE A 77 -2.26 -0.79 8.86
N SER A 78 -2.81 0.05 8.01
CA SER A 78 -3.73 1.13 8.35
C SER A 78 -5.17 0.69 8.08
N GLY A 79 -5.88 0.25 9.12
CA GLY A 79 -7.26 -0.25 9.00
C GLY A 79 -7.37 -1.57 8.24
N ASP A 80 -8.51 -1.79 7.60
CA ASP A 80 -8.80 -2.98 6.80
C ASP A 80 -8.22 -2.90 5.39
N PHE A 81 -8.17 -4.04 4.70
CA PHE A 81 -7.81 -4.06 3.28
C PHE A 81 -8.80 -3.24 2.44
N MET A 82 -8.31 -2.64 1.36
CA MET A 82 -9.10 -1.87 0.40
C MET A 82 -9.24 -2.63 -0.92
N THR A 83 -10.44 -2.59 -1.49
CA THR A 83 -10.66 -3.02 -2.88
C THR A 83 -10.09 -1.99 -3.86
N MET A 84 -9.82 -2.43 -5.09
CA MET A 84 -9.42 -1.52 -6.17
C MET A 84 -10.41 -0.37 -6.39
N LEU A 85 -11.71 -0.64 -6.26
CA LEU A 85 -12.76 0.38 -6.36
C LEU A 85 -12.71 1.40 -5.21
N GLU A 86 -12.42 0.97 -3.99
CA GLU A 86 -12.26 1.90 -2.86
C GLU A 86 -11.05 2.81 -3.06
N ILE A 87 -9.94 2.26 -3.58
CA ILE A 87 -8.74 3.05 -3.93
C ILE A 87 -9.10 4.09 -5.00
N GLU A 88 -9.76 3.68 -6.07
CA GLU A 88 -10.23 4.56 -7.14
C GLU A 88 -11.11 5.69 -6.60
N ARG A 89 -12.14 5.33 -5.83
CA ARG A 89 -13.08 6.29 -5.24
C ARG A 89 -12.36 7.29 -4.34
N THR A 90 -11.42 6.83 -3.54
CA THR A 90 -10.60 7.68 -2.67
C THR A 90 -9.81 8.70 -3.50
N LEU A 91 -9.10 8.24 -4.53
CA LEU A 91 -8.31 9.12 -5.39
C LEU A 91 -9.18 10.17 -6.09
N LYS A 92 -10.31 9.75 -6.66
CA LYS A 92 -11.23 10.69 -7.33
C LYS A 92 -11.87 11.69 -6.37
N ALA A 93 -12.34 11.22 -5.23
CA ALA A 93 -12.98 12.10 -4.23
C ALA A 93 -12.01 13.15 -3.68
N ARG A 94 -10.74 12.78 -3.47
CA ARG A 94 -9.76 13.64 -2.83
C ARG A 94 -8.97 14.52 -3.83
N LEU A 95 -8.75 14.05 -5.06
CA LEU A 95 -7.92 14.73 -6.06
C LEU A 95 -8.72 15.33 -7.23
N GLY A 96 -10.01 15.06 -7.32
CA GLY A 96 -10.89 15.65 -8.33
C GLY A 96 -10.37 15.50 -9.76
N ASN A 97 -10.21 16.62 -10.46
CA ASN A 97 -9.74 16.65 -11.85
C ASN A 97 -8.36 16.03 -12.07
N ALA A 98 -7.49 16.05 -11.06
CA ALA A 98 -6.17 15.42 -11.18
C ALA A 98 -6.26 13.89 -11.30
N ALA A 99 -7.35 13.27 -10.82
CA ALA A 99 -7.63 11.84 -10.95
C ALA A 99 -8.65 11.51 -12.05
N SER A 100 -8.87 12.41 -13.01
CA SER A 100 -9.88 12.23 -14.07
C SER A 100 -9.61 11.02 -14.97
N ARG A 101 -8.34 10.63 -15.15
CA ARG A 101 -7.95 9.48 -15.98
C ARG A 101 -8.08 8.13 -15.26
N VAL A 102 -8.28 8.12 -13.94
CA VAL A 102 -8.43 6.88 -13.17
C VAL A 102 -9.70 6.17 -13.65
N THR A 103 -9.54 4.91 -14.08
CA THR A 103 -10.66 4.11 -14.58
C THR A 103 -11.60 3.70 -13.45
N THR A 104 -12.92 3.71 -13.74
CA THR A 104 -13.98 3.24 -12.82
C THR A 104 -14.50 1.86 -13.19
N ARG A 105 -13.99 1.29 -14.28
CA ARG A 105 -14.50 0.03 -14.83
C ARG A 105 -13.89 -1.16 -14.10
N GLU A 106 -14.72 -1.98 -13.48
CA GLU A 106 -14.28 -3.28 -13.02
C GLU A 106 -14.07 -4.26 -14.18
N LEU A 107 -12.99 -5.03 -14.11
CA LEU A 107 -12.73 -6.12 -15.04
C LEU A 107 -13.42 -7.39 -14.55
N PRO A 108 -14.22 -8.05 -15.40
CA PRO A 108 -14.72 -9.39 -15.09
C PRO A 108 -13.56 -10.38 -14.91
N ASP A 109 -13.65 -11.25 -13.92
CA ASP A 109 -12.59 -12.21 -13.60
C ASP A 109 -12.17 -13.09 -14.79
N TRP A 110 -13.13 -13.46 -15.66
CA TRP A 110 -12.84 -14.28 -16.83
C TRP A 110 -11.88 -13.56 -17.80
N LEU A 111 -12.02 -12.23 -17.94
CA LEU A 111 -11.15 -11.45 -18.82
C LEU A 111 -9.73 -11.39 -18.25
N VAL A 112 -9.59 -11.19 -16.94
CA VAL A 112 -8.29 -11.19 -16.26
C VAL A 112 -7.63 -12.57 -16.37
N ARG A 113 -8.41 -13.67 -16.27
CA ARG A 113 -7.92 -15.05 -16.43
C ARG A 113 -7.42 -15.30 -17.85
N ILE A 114 -8.11 -14.81 -18.88
CA ILE A 114 -7.64 -14.91 -20.26
C ILE A 114 -6.35 -14.10 -20.45
N ALA A 115 -6.28 -12.87 -19.96
CA ALA A 115 -5.07 -12.07 -20.03
C ALA A 115 -3.87 -12.76 -19.34
N GLY A 116 -4.11 -13.44 -18.22
CA GLY A 116 -3.09 -14.21 -17.49
C GLY A 116 -2.49 -15.39 -18.26
N LEU A 117 -3.10 -15.82 -19.36
CA LEU A 117 -2.51 -16.87 -20.24
C LEU A 117 -1.39 -16.32 -21.13
N PHE A 118 -1.38 -15.02 -21.35
CA PHE A 118 -0.47 -14.34 -22.29
C PHE A 118 0.49 -13.37 -21.60
N ASP A 119 0.18 -12.93 -20.37
CA ASP A 119 0.95 -11.94 -19.62
C ASP A 119 1.24 -12.46 -18.21
N GLY A 120 2.53 -12.55 -17.88
CA GLY A 120 2.99 -13.02 -16.57
C GLY A 120 2.58 -12.10 -15.41
N GLN A 121 2.40 -10.80 -15.62
CA GLN A 121 1.88 -9.89 -14.59
C GLN A 121 0.39 -10.17 -14.34
N ALA A 122 -0.39 -10.32 -15.40
CA ALA A 122 -1.79 -10.71 -15.30
C ALA A 122 -1.96 -12.10 -14.64
N ALA A 123 -1.05 -13.04 -14.89
CA ALA A 123 -1.05 -14.36 -14.26
C ALA A 123 -0.90 -14.27 -12.72
N GLN A 124 -0.08 -13.37 -12.22
CA GLN A 124 0.04 -13.11 -10.78
C GLN A 124 -1.26 -12.54 -10.20
N ILE A 125 -1.91 -11.64 -10.92
CA ILE A 125 -3.20 -11.07 -10.53
C ILE A 125 -4.28 -12.16 -10.44
N VAL A 126 -4.30 -13.11 -11.38
CA VAL A 126 -5.27 -14.24 -11.39
C VAL A 126 -5.22 -15.02 -10.08
N THR A 127 -4.04 -15.20 -9.49
CA THR A 127 -3.90 -15.93 -8.22
C THR A 127 -4.53 -15.19 -7.03
N GLU A 128 -4.72 -13.88 -7.13
CA GLU A 128 -5.26 -13.01 -6.07
C GLU A 128 -6.74 -12.65 -6.26
N LEU A 129 -7.31 -12.95 -7.44
CA LEU A 129 -8.70 -12.62 -7.75
C LEU A 129 -9.69 -13.19 -6.75
N GLY A 130 -10.57 -12.34 -6.25
CA GLY A 130 -11.67 -12.73 -5.36
C GLY A 130 -11.25 -13.23 -3.98
N LYS A 131 -9.96 -13.17 -3.63
CA LYS A 131 -9.52 -13.54 -2.28
C LYS A 131 -9.90 -12.44 -1.29
N ALA A 132 -10.67 -12.81 -0.27
CA ALA A 132 -10.86 -11.98 0.90
C ALA A 132 -9.62 -12.15 1.80
N ARG A 133 -8.91 -11.05 2.02
CA ARG A 133 -7.79 -10.98 2.96
C ARG A 133 -8.05 -9.87 3.95
N ASN A 134 -7.69 -10.10 5.18
CA ASN A 134 -7.64 -9.04 6.19
C ASN A 134 -6.47 -9.28 7.13
N ALA A 135 -5.99 -8.21 7.73
CA ALA A 135 -4.94 -8.25 8.73
C ALA A 135 -5.18 -7.10 9.70
N THR A 136 -4.60 -7.18 10.88
CA THR A 136 -4.75 -6.15 11.89
C THR A 136 -3.43 -5.77 12.51
N SER A 137 -3.26 -4.49 12.77
CA SER A 137 -2.15 -3.91 13.54
C SER A 137 -2.44 -3.79 15.03
N ALA A 138 -3.54 -4.39 15.53
CA ALA A 138 -3.97 -4.27 16.92
C ALA A 138 -2.87 -4.58 17.94
N LYS A 139 -1.94 -5.51 17.62
CA LYS A 139 -0.80 -5.84 18.46
C LYS A 139 0.19 -4.66 18.56
N ALA A 140 0.52 -4.03 17.43
CA ALA A 140 1.39 -2.85 17.41
C ALA A 140 0.76 -1.69 18.17
N MET A 141 -0.53 -1.46 17.98
CA MET A 141 -1.28 -0.42 18.69
C MET A 141 -1.26 -0.67 20.20
N ARG A 142 -1.55 -1.89 20.64
CA ARG A 142 -1.62 -2.24 22.06
C ARG A 142 -0.26 -2.22 22.75
N LEU A 143 0.78 -2.81 22.15
CA LEU A 143 2.07 -2.99 22.81
C LEU A 143 3.02 -1.80 22.64
N LEU A 144 2.93 -1.11 21.52
CA LEU A 144 3.87 -0.03 21.16
C LEU A 144 3.20 1.35 21.10
N GLY A 145 1.90 1.45 21.35
CA GLY A 145 1.16 2.71 21.21
C GLY A 145 1.18 3.28 19.79
N TRP A 146 1.35 2.40 18.78
CA TRP A 146 1.44 2.82 17.39
C TRP A 146 0.08 3.23 16.85
N THR A 147 0.02 4.38 16.17
CA THR A 147 -1.23 4.91 15.60
C THR A 147 -0.93 5.38 14.17
N PRO A 148 -1.26 4.57 13.15
CA PRO A 148 -0.99 4.93 11.77
C PRO A 148 -1.99 5.98 11.25
N ARG A 149 -1.58 6.71 10.22
CA ARG A 149 -2.47 7.54 9.39
C ARG A 149 -3.52 6.67 8.72
N SER A 150 -4.57 7.33 8.20
CA SER A 150 -5.57 6.62 7.42
C SER A 150 -4.97 6.05 6.12
N ARG A 151 -5.51 4.94 5.66
CA ARG A 151 -5.13 4.34 4.38
C ARG A 151 -5.42 5.27 3.20
N GLU A 152 -6.48 6.07 3.31
CA GLU A 152 -6.87 7.09 2.35
C GLU A 152 -5.80 8.19 2.24
N ASP A 153 -5.30 8.68 3.37
CA ASP A 153 -4.25 9.70 3.40
C ASP A 153 -2.93 9.19 2.84
N ALA A 154 -2.58 7.93 3.08
CA ALA A 154 -1.38 7.32 2.51
C ALA A 154 -1.43 7.26 0.97
N LEU A 155 -2.58 6.84 0.40
CA LEU A 155 -2.80 6.78 -1.05
C LEU A 155 -2.75 8.18 -1.69
N VAL A 156 -3.44 9.14 -1.07
CA VAL A 156 -3.47 10.53 -1.55
C VAL A 156 -2.09 11.16 -1.51
N ALA A 157 -1.34 10.97 -0.43
CA ALA A 157 0.03 11.47 -0.32
C ALA A 157 0.97 10.91 -1.41
N THR A 158 0.80 9.62 -1.78
CA THR A 158 1.54 9.05 -2.92
C THR A 158 1.19 9.75 -4.23
N ALA A 159 -0.11 9.90 -4.53
CA ALA A 159 -0.56 10.50 -5.77
C ALA A 159 -0.17 11.99 -5.87
N GLU A 160 -0.30 12.76 -4.80
CA GLU A 160 0.11 14.17 -4.75
C GLU A 160 1.61 14.34 -4.98
N SER A 161 2.44 13.47 -4.38
CA SER A 161 3.88 13.47 -4.60
C SER A 161 4.24 13.20 -6.06
N LEU A 162 3.59 12.22 -6.69
CA LEU A 162 3.80 11.92 -8.11
C LEU A 162 3.42 13.10 -9.00
N LEU A 163 2.28 13.75 -8.75
CA LEU A 163 1.87 14.95 -9.46
C LEU A 163 2.85 16.13 -9.26
N GLY A 164 3.42 16.24 -8.05
CA GLY A 164 4.44 17.23 -7.73
C GLY A 164 5.76 17.01 -8.47
N LEU A 165 6.19 15.76 -8.61
CA LEU A 165 7.41 15.40 -9.35
C LEU A 165 7.26 15.69 -10.84
N LEU A 166 6.10 15.38 -11.44
CA LEU A 166 5.81 15.66 -12.85
C LEU A 166 5.82 17.18 -13.17
N LYS A 167 5.43 18.02 -12.22
CA LYS A 167 5.48 19.50 -12.39
C LYS A 167 6.91 20.06 -12.32
N LYS A 168 7.83 19.41 -11.59
CA LYS A 168 9.23 19.84 -11.48
C LYS A 168 10.11 19.38 -12.65
N SER A 169 9.64 18.39 -13.43
CA SER A 169 10.35 17.83 -14.58
C SER A 169 10.03 18.54 -15.91
N LYS A 170 9.13 19.53 -15.88
CA LYS A 170 8.81 20.43 -17.02
C LYS A 170 9.43 21.79 -16.80
#